data_70897a59b2a8918146006c54595a0a6e
#
_entry.id   70897a59b2a8918146006c54595a0a6e
#
_cell.length_a   1.000
_cell.length_b   1.000
_cell.length_c   1.000
_cell.angle_alpha   90.00
_cell.angle_beta   90.00
_cell.angle_gamma   90.00
#
_symmetry.space_group_name_H-M   'P 1'
#
loop_
_entity.id
_entity.type
_entity.pdbx_description
1 polymer ?
#
loop_
_entity_poly.entity_id
_entity_poly.type
_entity_poly.pdbx_seq_one_letter_code
_entity_poly.pdbx_strand_id
1 'polypeptide(L)'
;TPVGFSNFDIDDDGFIYTVTEPSDVKTDTVKKLNPKGQNILSAITAYDVTFGDISPAYYSIYTKESALTDIDIGPNGEMNILDFAHGRIFQYDKLANLMFVMGGTGEQLGTCSSATVMESHYNMLYVLDSRKNSITVFKRTAVREILTKATNLYNDGYYEESYEPWLTVIKYDGNYRRAYIGIGNALLNAEQYKDAMKYFKISISRVRYNRAYEGYRGQVLEKYFTPAILIIIIVCVVVK
;
A
#
# COMPACT_ATOMS: atom_id res chain seq x y z
N THR A 1 -24.83 15.51 -16.14
CA THR A 1 -25.09 14.06 -16.30
C THR A 1 -24.28 13.31 -15.26
N PRO A 2 -24.85 12.30 -14.59
CA PRO A 2 -24.06 11.46 -13.72
C PRO A 2 -22.94 10.77 -14.52
N VAL A 3 -21.77 10.64 -13.92
CA VAL A 3 -20.63 9.92 -14.52
C VAL A 3 -20.93 8.42 -14.45
N GLY A 4 -20.73 7.71 -15.55
CA GLY A 4 -20.92 6.26 -15.62
C GLY A 4 -19.85 5.48 -14.88
N PHE A 5 -20.10 4.21 -14.64
CA PHE A 5 -19.11 3.24 -14.17
C PHE A 5 -18.66 2.36 -15.33
N SER A 6 -17.34 2.12 -15.43
CA SER A 6 -16.79 1.23 -16.46
C SER A 6 -17.07 -0.23 -16.13
N ASN A 7 -16.81 -0.60 -14.87
CA ASN A 7 -17.08 -1.94 -14.34
C ASN A 7 -17.19 -1.91 -12.83
N PHE A 8 -17.63 -3.03 -12.22
CA PHE A 8 -17.73 -3.19 -10.78
C PHE A 8 -17.50 -4.64 -10.37
N ASP A 9 -17.15 -4.82 -9.09
CA ASP A 9 -17.07 -6.10 -8.42
C ASP A 9 -17.63 -5.98 -7.00
N ILE A 10 -17.96 -7.12 -6.39
CA ILE A 10 -18.60 -7.18 -5.06
C ILE A 10 -17.81 -8.08 -4.14
N ASP A 11 -17.41 -7.59 -2.97
CA ASP A 11 -16.75 -8.41 -1.97
C ASP A 11 -17.73 -9.32 -1.19
N ASP A 12 -17.19 -10.26 -0.42
CA ASP A 12 -17.98 -11.23 0.37
C ASP A 12 -18.88 -10.54 1.42
N ASP A 13 -18.58 -9.31 1.80
CA ASP A 13 -19.36 -8.49 2.73
C ASP A 13 -20.47 -7.69 2.03
N GLY A 14 -20.57 -7.77 0.70
CA GLY A 14 -21.57 -7.10 -0.12
C GLY A 14 -21.28 -5.64 -0.42
N PHE A 15 -20.03 -5.17 -0.22
CA PHE A 15 -19.62 -3.85 -0.71
C PHE A 15 -19.30 -3.90 -2.19
N ILE A 16 -19.78 -2.89 -2.92
CA ILE A 16 -19.55 -2.76 -4.35
C ILE A 16 -18.32 -1.89 -4.59
N TYR A 17 -17.35 -2.42 -5.32
CA TYR A 17 -16.20 -1.65 -5.80
C TYR A 17 -16.40 -1.35 -7.28
N THR A 18 -16.07 -0.13 -7.69
CA THR A 18 -16.28 0.28 -9.07
C THR A 18 -15.24 1.26 -9.55
N VAL A 19 -14.97 1.21 -10.84
CA VAL A 19 -14.16 2.19 -11.57
C VAL A 19 -15.09 3.13 -12.32
N THR A 20 -14.82 4.43 -12.20
CA THR A 20 -15.60 5.49 -12.86
C THR A 20 -15.07 5.71 -14.28
N GLU A 21 -15.95 5.86 -15.25
CA GLU A 21 -15.57 6.23 -16.61
C GLU A 21 -14.78 7.54 -16.64
N PRO A 22 -13.77 7.65 -17.52
CA PRO A 22 -13.06 8.91 -17.72
C PRO A 22 -14.04 10.04 -18.05
N SER A 23 -13.95 11.14 -17.31
CA SER A 23 -14.86 12.28 -17.43
C SER A 23 -14.15 13.58 -17.08
N ASP A 24 -14.57 14.69 -17.69
CA ASP A 24 -14.13 16.03 -17.30
C ASP A 24 -14.67 16.45 -15.93
N VAL A 25 -15.65 15.72 -15.40
CA VAL A 25 -16.20 15.96 -14.06
C VAL A 25 -15.25 15.37 -13.03
N LYS A 26 -14.75 16.19 -12.12
CA LYS A 26 -13.91 15.73 -11.01
C LYS A 26 -14.72 14.78 -10.11
N THR A 27 -14.39 13.51 -10.14
CA THR A 27 -14.99 12.46 -9.32
C THR A 27 -13.90 11.46 -8.91
N ASP A 28 -14.17 10.69 -7.85
CA ASP A 28 -13.28 9.61 -7.46
C ASP A 28 -13.24 8.53 -8.54
N THR A 29 -12.04 8.20 -9.01
CA THR A 29 -11.82 7.20 -10.08
C THR A 29 -12.23 5.81 -9.62
N VAL A 30 -11.94 5.46 -8.37
CA VAL A 30 -12.31 4.19 -7.73
C VAL A 30 -13.19 4.49 -6.54
N LYS A 31 -14.26 3.72 -6.37
CA LYS A 31 -15.19 3.87 -5.24
C LYS A 31 -15.43 2.52 -4.59
N LYS A 32 -15.59 2.54 -3.27
CA LYS A 32 -16.17 1.44 -2.48
C LYS A 32 -17.52 1.91 -1.97
N LEU A 33 -18.58 1.32 -2.47
CA LEU A 33 -19.94 1.70 -2.13
C LEU A 33 -20.51 0.77 -1.05
N ASN A 34 -21.12 1.35 -0.03
CA ASN A 34 -21.89 0.59 0.93
C ASN A 34 -23.29 0.23 0.35
N PRO A 35 -24.09 -0.61 1.03
CA PRO A 35 -25.44 -0.98 0.57
C PRO A 35 -26.40 0.20 0.35
N LYS A 36 -26.07 1.40 0.87
CA LYS A 36 -26.82 2.63 0.63
C LYS A 36 -26.31 3.42 -0.59
N GLY A 37 -25.33 2.90 -1.31
CA GLY A 37 -24.71 3.58 -2.47
C GLY A 37 -23.76 4.73 -2.12
N GLN A 38 -23.34 4.86 -0.86
CA GLN A 38 -22.41 5.90 -0.44
C GLN A 38 -20.96 5.42 -0.63
N ASN A 39 -20.13 6.27 -1.24
CA ASN A 39 -18.70 5.99 -1.33
C ASN A 39 -18.05 6.11 0.06
N ILE A 40 -17.52 5.00 0.56
CA ILE A 40 -16.86 4.93 1.86
C ILE A 40 -15.34 4.77 1.74
N LEU A 41 -14.78 4.76 0.53
CA LEU A 41 -13.35 4.52 0.33
C LEU A 41 -12.49 5.59 1.00
N SER A 42 -12.87 6.86 0.86
CA SER A 42 -12.17 7.98 1.50
C SER A 42 -12.24 7.95 3.04
N ALA A 43 -13.25 7.29 3.61
CA ALA A 43 -13.36 7.14 5.07
C ALA A 43 -12.43 6.06 5.64
N ILE A 44 -12.02 5.08 4.83
CA ILE A 44 -11.12 4.00 5.26
C ILE A 44 -9.66 4.26 4.88
N THR A 45 -9.40 5.22 4.01
CA THR A 45 -8.05 5.63 3.62
C THR A 45 -7.59 6.81 4.46
N ALA A 46 -6.34 6.80 4.90
CA ALA A 46 -5.78 7.89 5.71
C ALA A 46 -5.51 9.17 4.88
N TYR A 47 -5.58 9.10 3.56
CA TYR A 47 -5.23 10.17 2.62
C TYR A 47 -6.10 10.06 1.37
N ASP A 48 -6.15 11.14 0.59
CA ASP A 48 -6.67 11.09 -0.78
C ASP A 48 -5.80 10.12 -1.60
N VAL A 49 -6.39 9.01 -2.01
CA VAL A 49 -5.69 7.99 -2.79
C VAL A 49 -5.81 8.32 -4.26
N THR A 50 -4.68 8.40 -4.92
CA THR A 50 -4.62 8.47 -6.37
C THR A 50 -4.38 7.06 -6.92
N PHE A 51 -5.31 6.57 -7.73
CA PHE A 51 -5.22 5.27 -8.39
C PHE A 51 -4.60 5.42 -9.78
N GLY A 52 -3.78 4.43 -10.17
CA GLY A 52 -3.02 4.47 -11.41
C GLY A 52 -1.81 5.39 -11.35
N ASP A 53 -1.26 5.72 -12.51
CA ASP A 53 -0.20 6.71 -12.60
C ASP A 53 -0.77 8.12 -12.52
N ILE A 54 -0.19 8.93 -11.67
CA ILE A 54 -0.40 10.36 -11.68
C ILE A 54 0.30 10.89 -12.92
N SER A 55 -0.44 11.49 -13.84
CA SER A 55 0.20 12.23 -14.94
C SER A 55 1.04 13.35 -14.34
N PRO A 56 2.38 13.31 -14.48
CA PRO A 56 3.16 14.46 -14.11
C PRO A 56 2.87 15.55 -15.14
N ALA A 57 2.10 16.54 -14.79
CA ALA A 57 1.78 17.71 -15.62
C ALA A 57 3.02 18.37 -16.26
N TYR A 58 4.21 17.96 -15.87
CA TYR A 58 5.51 18.49 -16.27
C TYR A 58 6.28 17.66 -17.31
N TYR A 59 5.91 16.37 -17.55
CA TYR A 59 6.65 15.47 -18.46
C TYR A 59 5.78 14.92 -19.60
N SER A 60 4.63 15.41 -19.82
CA SER A 60 3.48 14.72 -20.35
C SER A 60 3.21 14.80 -21.85
N ILE A 61 4.12 15.25 -22.67
CA ILE A 61 3.88 15.13 -24.14
C ILE A 61 4.09 13.69 -24.67
N TYR A 62 4.64 12.78 -23.84
CA TYR A 62 4.96 11.41 -24.24
C TYR A 62 4.37 10.31 -23.32
N THR A 63 3.76 10.64 -22.20
CA THR A 63 3.18 9.65 -21.29
C THR A 63 1.65 9.73 -21.32
N LYS A 64 1.01 8.65 -21.79
CA LYS A 64 -0.43 8.49 -21.66
C LYS A 64 -0.80 8.39 -20.17
N GLU A 65 -1.88 9.03 -19.78
CA GLU A 65 -2.47 8.80 -18.46
C GLU A 65 -3.02 7.38 -18.36
N SER A 66 -3.06 6.83 -17.14
CA SER A 66 -3.74 5.58 -16.89
C SER A 66 -5.22 5.69 -17.25
N ALA A 67 -5.73 4.72 -17.99
CA ALA A 67 -7.16 4.56 -18.26
C ALA A 67 -7.65 3.33 -17.49
N LEU A 68 -8.13 3.57 -16.27
CA LEU A 68 -8.65 2.51 -15.42
C LEU A 68 -10.03 2.10 -15.92
N THR A 69 -10.21 0.82 -16.27
CA THR A 69 -11.42 0.33 -16.94
C THR A 69 -12.09 -0.83 -16.22
N ASP A 70 -11.35 -1.54 -15.37
CA ASP A 70 -11.86 -2.74 -14.73
C ASP A 70 -11.31 -2.87 -13.31
N ILE A 71 -12.07 -3.53 -12.44
CA ILE A 71 -11.74 -3.78 -11.04
C ILE A 71 -12.21 -5.18 -10.65
N ASP A 72 -11.35 -5.88 -9.93
CA ASP A 72 -11.61 -7.20 -9.36
C ASP A 72 -11.12 -7.23 -7.92
N ILE A 73 -11.89 -7.83 -7.04
CA ILE A 73 -11.59 -7.92 -5.61
C ILE A 73 -11.15 -9.33 -5.25
N GLY A 74 -9.89 -9.43 -4.90
CA GLY A 74 -9.33 -10.71 -4.46
C GLY A 74 -9.79 -11.13 -3.06
N PRO A 75 -9.55 -12.40 -2.69
CA PRO A 75 -10.11 -13.03 -1.47
C PRO A 75 -9.61 -12.43 -0.15
N ASN A 76 -8.59 -11.59 -0.16
CA ASN A 76 -8.11 -10.88 1.03
C ASN A 76 -8.51 -9.38 1.01
N GLY A 77 -9.46 -9.00 0.16
CA GLY A 77 -9.88 -7.60 -0.04
C GLY A 77 -8.86 -6.76 -0.82
N GLU A 78 -7.90 -7.41 -1.50
CA GLU A 78 -7.02 -6.70 -2.44
C GLU A 78 -7.78 -6.26 -3.68
N MET A 79 -7.57 -5.02 -4.09
CA MET A 79 -8.15 -4.46 -5.30
C MET A 79 -7.16 -4.62 -6.46
N ASN A 80 -7.55 -5.38 -7.49
CA ASN A 80 -6.86 -5.43 -8.77
C ASN A 80 -7.54 -4.42 -9.69
N ILE A 81 -6.79 -3.49 -10.27
CA ILE A 81 -7.35 -2.43 -11.11
C ILE A 81 -6.61 -2.44 -12.46
N LEU A 82 -7.35 -2.60 -13.52
CA LEU A 82 -6.83 -2.68 -14.89
C LEU A 82 -6.62 -1.30 -15.49
N ASP A 83 -5.39 -1.00 -15.89
CA ASP A 83 -5.03 0.13 -16.73
C ASP A 83 -4.99 -0.29 -18.20
N PHE A 84 -6.08 -0.06 -18.89
CA PHE A 84 -6.23 -0.36 -20.32
C PHE A 84 -5.20 0.35 -21.19
N ALA A 85 -4.84 1.60 -20.83
CA ALA A 85 -3.94 2.42 -21.64
C ALA A 85 -2.54 1.81 -21.76
N HIS A 86 -2.08 1.11 -20.72
CA HIS A 86 -0.73 0.54 -20.63
C HIS A 86 -0.71 -0.98 -20.47
N GLY A 87 -1.88 -1.64 -20.49
CA GLY A 87 -2.00 -3.09 -20.30
C GLY A 87 -1.48 -3.57 -18.95
N ARG A 88 -1.54 -2.72 -17.92
CA ARG A 88 -1.02 -2.99 -16.57
C ARG A 88 -2.15 -3.23 -15.59
N ILE A 89 -1.81 -3.93 -14.52
CA ILE A 89 -2.70 -4.15 -13.39
C ILE A 89 -2.03 -3.58 -12.16
N PHE A 90 -2.70 -2.63 -11.54
CA PHE A 90 -2.32 -2.10 -10.23
C PHE A 90 -2.99 -2.94 -9.15
N GLN A 91 -2.21 -3.49 -8.23
CA GLN A 91 -2.77 -4.17 -7.08
C GLN A 91 -2.61 -3.33 -5.82
N TYR A 92 -3.73 -3.07 -5.17
CA TYR A 92 -3.81 -2.34 -3.90
C TYR A 92 -4.28 -3.29 -2.79
N ASP A 93 -3.91 -2.97 -1.55
CA ASP A 93 -4.47 -3.66 -0.39
C ASP A 93 -5.87 -3.10 -0.02
N LYS A 94 -6.52 -3.72 0.96
CA LYS A 94 -7.85 -3.31 1.45
C LYS A 94 -7.94 -1.86 1.96
N LEU A 95 -6.80 -1.20 2.24
CA LEU A 95 -6.69 0.20 2.64
C LEU A 95 -6.21 1.10 1.49
N ALA A 96 -6.32 0.63 0.24
CA ALA A 96 -5.94 1.33 -0.97
C ALA A 96 -4.45 1.74 -1.05
N ASN A 97 -3.55 1.03 -0.37
CA ASN A 97 -2.12 1.22 -0.57
C ASN A 97 -1.64 0.35 -1.73
N LEU A 98 -0.91 0.95 -2.66
CA LEU A 98 -0.31 0.23 -3.78
C LEU A 98 0.67 -0.84 -3.27
N MET A 99 0.44 -2.08 -3.68
CA MET A 99 1.31 -3.21 -3.36
C MET A 99 2.35 -3.42 -4.46
N PHE A 100 1.92 -3.56 -5.70
CA PHE A 100 2.78 -3.69 -6.88
C PHE A 100 1.99 -3.45 -8.16
N VAL A 101 2.73 -3.37 -9.27
CA VAL A 101 2.18 -3.26 -10.62
C VAL A 101 2.70 -4.44 -11.43
N MET A 102 1.83 -5.06 -12.21
CA MET A 102 2.17 -6.19 -13.09
C MET A 102 1.59 -6.01 -14.48
N GLY A 103 2.09 -6.80 -15.43
CA GLY A 103 1.68 -6.70 -16.83
C GLY A 103 2.39 -5.58 -17.58
N GLY A 104 1.83 -5.21 -18.70
CA GLY A 104 2.31 -4.16 -19.60
C GLY A 104 1.83 -4.41 -21.02
N THR A 105 2.02 -3.44 -21.91
CA THR A 105 1.72 -3.59 -23.34
C THR A 105 2.88 -4.30 -24.04
N GLY A 106 2.59 -5.35 -24.81
CA GLY A 106 3.62 -6.08 -25.58
C GLY A 106 3.18 -7.44 -26.06
N GLU A 107 4.14 -8.17 -26.65
CA GLU A 107 3.96 -9.51 -27.19
C GLU A 107 4.59 -10.61 -26.30
N GLN A 108 5.28 -10.22 -25.25
CA GLN A 108 5.96 -11.15 -24.34
C GLN A 108 4.97 -11.81 -23.38
N LEU A 109 5.42 -12.90 -22.72
CA LEU A 109 4.65 -13.51 -21.64
C LEU A 109 4.40 -12.51 -20.51
N GLY A 110 3.16 -12.47 -20.03
CA GLY A 110 2.76 -11.52 -18.98
C GLY A 110 2.46 -10.10 -19.49
N THR A 111 2.44 -9.88 -20.81
CA THR A 111 2.01 -8.63 -21.42
C THR A 111 0.75 -8.83 -22.27
N CYS A 112 -0.02 -7.75 -22.44
CA CYS A 112 -1.23 -7.74 -23.24
C CYS A 112 -1.12 -6.69 -24.35
N SER A 113 -1.73 -6.97 -25.52
CA SER A 113 -1.86 -5.97 -26.58
C SER A 113 -3.08 -5.07 -26.38
N SER A 114 -4.16 -5.62 -25.80
CA SER A 114 -5.40 -4.90 -25.46
C SER A 114 -6.11 -5.66 -24.33
N ALA A 115 -5.65 -5.45 -23.10
CA ALA A 115 -6.28 -6.00 -21.90
C ALA A 115 -7.63 -5.30 -21.67
N THR A 116 -8.75 -6.03 -21.70
CA THR A 116 -10.09 -5.46 -21.65
C THR A 116 -10.85 -5.75 -20.37
N VAL A 117 -10.68 -6.95 -19.83
CA VAL A 117 -11.37 -7.44 -18.63
C VAL A 117 -10.43 -8.34 -17.85
N MET A 118 -10.55 -8.33 -16.56
CA MET A 118 -9.85 -9.27 -15.67
C MET A 118 -10.80 -9.84 -14.62
N GLU A 119 -10.47 -11.03 -14.13
CA GLU A 119 -11.23 -11.71 -13.09
C GLU A 119 -10.31 -12.61 -12.29
N SER A 120 -10.41 -12.59 -10.97
CA SER A 120 -9.69 -13.51 -10.12
C SER A 120 -10.51 -14.76 -9.83
N HIS A 121 -9.84 -15.91 -9.89
CA HIS A 121 -10.45 -17.17 -9.48
C HIS A 121 -9.41 -18.01 -8.73
N TYR A 122 -9.70 -18.35 -7.48
CA TYR A 122 -8.73 -18.95 -6.55
C TYR A 122 -7.45 -18.09 -6.45
N ASN A 123 -6.30 -18.66 -6.79
CA ASN A 123 -5.00 -18.02 -6.72
C ASN A 123 -4.50 -17.51 -8.08
N MET A 124 -5.38 -17.35 -9.04
CA MET A 124 -5.06 -16.92 -10.40
C MET A 124 -5.86 -15.69 -10.77
N LEU A 125 -5.25 -14.81 -11.55
CA LEU A 125 -5.90 -13.66 -12.17
C LEU A 125 -5.87 -13.88 -13.67
N TYR A 126 -7.04 -13.88 -14.28
CA TYR A 126 -7.27 -14.07 -15.71
C TYR A 126 -7.48 -12.71 -16.36
N VAL A 127 -6.74 -12.44 -17.40
CA VAL A 127 -6.82 -11.17 -18.14
C VAL A 127 -7.12 -11.46 -19.59
N LEU A 128 -8.25 -10.96 -20.09
CA LEU A 128 -8.68 -11.11 -21.48
C LEU A 128 -7.95 -10.08 -22.35
N ASP A 129 -7.24 -10.56 -23.36
CA ASP A 129 -6.66 -9.74 -24.42
C ASP A 129 -7.53 -9.82 -25.68
N SER A 130 -8.32 -8.79 -25.94
CA SER A 130 -9.26 -8.78 -27.06
C SER A 130 -8.58 -8.72 -28.43
N ARG A 131 -7.36 -8.16 -28.50
CA ARG A 131 -6.61 -8.10 -29.77
C ARG A 131 -5.94 -9.43 -30.12
N LYS A 132 -5.38 -10.10 -29.09
CA LYS A 132 -4.75 -11.42 -29.27
C LYS A 132 -5.73 -12.57 -29.27
N ASN A 133 -7.01 -12.33 -28.93
CA ASN A 133 -8.03 -13.37 -28.68
C ASN A 133 -7.51 -14.45 -27.72
N SER A 134 -6.88 -14.02 -26.62
CA SER A 134 -6.24 -14.90 -25.66
C SER A 134 -6.50 -14.46 -24.23
N ILE A 135 -6.30 -15.39 -23.29
CA ILE A 135 -6.36 -15.10 -21.87
C ILE A 135 -4.96 -15.27 -21.30
N THR A 136 -4.43 -14.19 -20.71
CA THR A 136 -3.20 -14.25 -19.92
C THR A 136 -3.54 -14.61 -18.49
N VAL A 137 -2.87 -15.62 -17.93
CA VAL A 137 -3.12 -16.09 -16.57
C VAL A 137 -1.94 -15.75 -15.70
N PHE A 138 -2.16 -14.92 -14.67
CA PHE A 138 -1.19 -14.62 -13.63
C PHE A 138 -1.42 -15.52 -12.42
N LYS A 139 -0.39 -16.21 -11.99
CA LYS A 139 -0.41 -17.05 -10.79
C LYS A 139 0.31 -16.35 -9.64
N ARG A 140 -0.22 -16.45 -8.42
CA ARG A 140 0.45 -15.94 -7.22
C ARG A 140 1.78 -16.62 -7.02
N THR A 141 2.82 -15.81 -6.72
CA THR A 141 4.15 -16.29 -6.37
C THR A 141 4.31 -16.36 -4.85
N ALA A 142 5.31 -17.12 -4.36
CA ALA A 142 5.63 -17.16 -2.93
C ALA A 142 5.93 -15.76 -2.36
N VAL A 143 6.61 -14.91 -3.14
CA VAL A 143 6.89 -13.51 -2.74
C VAL A 143 5.59 -12.73 -2.55
N ARG A 144 4.63 -12.91 -3.46
CA ARG A 144 3.30 -12.28 -3.36
C ARG A 144 2.56 -12.73 -2.11
N GLU A 145 2.62 -14.00 -1.76
CA GLU A 145 1.97 -14.53 -0.54
C GLU A 145 2.59 -13.95 0.72
N ILE A 146 3.93 -13.85 0.78
CA ILE A 146 4.64 -13.22 1.90
C ILE A 146 4.26 -11.74 2.03
N LEU A 147 4.21 -11.01 0.90
CA LEU A 147 3.81 -9.61 0.87
C LEU A 147 2.37 -9.43 1.37
N THR A 148 1.44 -10.27 0.93
CA THR A 148 0.05 -10.26 1.41
C THR A 148 -0.02 -10.52 2.92
N LYS A 149 0.68 -11.54 3.39
CA LYS A 149 0.75 -11.86 4.82
C LYS A 149 1.27 -10.69 5.64
N ALA A 150 2.40 -10.10 5.22
CA ALA A 150 2.99 -8.95 5.89
C ALA A 150 2.03 -7.75 5.93
N THR A 151 1.36 -7.48 4.80
CA THR A 151 0.42 -6.38 4.65
C THR A 151 -0.83 -6.57 5.51
N ASN A 152 -1.41 -7.77 5.51
CA ASN A 152 -2.61 -8.06 6.29
C ASN A 152 -2.33 -7.96 7.79
N LEU A 153 -1.28 -8.62 8.28
CA LEU A 153 -0.86 -8.51 9.68
C LEU A 153 -0.65 -7.06 10.09
N TYR A 154 0.04 -6.27 9.24
CA TYR A 154 0.26 -4.86 9.50
C TYR A 154 -1.02 -4.04 9.54
N ASN A 155 -1.94 -4.24 8.58
CA ASN A 155 -3.21 -3.51 8.50
C ASN A 155 -4.17 -3.88 9.65
N ASP A 156 -4.08 -5.11 10.15
CA ASP A 156 -4.87 -5.60 11.29
C ASP A 156 -4.27 -5.22 12.65
N GLY A 157 -3.11 -4.53 12.65
CA GLY A 157 -2.44 -4.05 13.86
C GLY A 157 -1.48 -5.04 14.52
N TYR A 158 -1.31 -6.23 13.93
CA TYR A 158 -0.36 -7.26 14.40
C TYR A 158 1.07 -6.91 13.94
N TYR A 159 1.60 -5.81 14.48
CA TYR A 159 2.87 -5.26 14.02
C TYR A 159 4.05 -6.18 14.33
N GLU A 160 4.06 -6.81 15.50
CA GLU A 160 5.12 -7.72 15.93
C GLU A 160 5.19 -8.95 15.01
N GLU A 161 4.06 -9.56 14.73
CA GLU A 161 3.95 -10.72 13.83
C GLU A 161 4.26 -10.37 12.38
N SER A 162 4.07 -9.10 11.99
CA SER A 162 4.39 -8.61 10.66
C SER A 162 5.89 -8.41 10.43
N TYR A 163 6.71 -8.36 11.47
CA TYR A 163 8.15 -8.03 11.40
C TYR A 163 8.94 -8.99 10.50
N GLU A 164 8.90 -10.29 10.77
CA GLU A 164 9.62 -11.30 9.97
C GLU A 164 9.14 -11.39 8.51
N PRO A 165 7.82 -11.39 8.21
CA PRO A 165 7.33 -11.24 6.86
C PRO A 165 7.90 -10.00 6.14
N TRP A 166 7.95 -8.83 6.77
CA TRP A 166 8.55 -7.64 6.17
C TRP A 166 10.05 -7.75 5.94
N LEU A 167 10.80 -8.35 6.87
CA LEU A 167 12.22 -8.67 6.66
C LEU A 167 12.43 -9.57 5.45
N THR A 168 11.50 -10.50 5.21
CA THR A 168 11.56 -11.38 4.04
C THR A 168 11.25 -10.61 2.76
N VAL A 169 10.28 -9.69 2.76
CA VAL A 169 9.98 -8.85 1.61
C VAL A 169 11.21 -8.05 1.16
N ILE A 170 11.95 -7.41 2.08
CA ILE A 170 13.14 -6.63 1.72
C ILE A 170 14.31 -7.46 1.18
N LYS A 171 14.33 -8.78 1.43
CA LYS A 171 15.31 -9.69 0.81
C LYS A 171 15.03 -9.89 -0.69
N TYR A 172 13.76 -9.79 -1.10
CA TYR A 172 13.35 -9.90 -2.50
C TYR A 172 13.36 -8.54 -3.21
N ASP A 173 12.90 -7.50 -2.52
CA ASP A 173 12.91 -6.13 -3.02
C ASP A 173 13.42 -5.16 -1.94
N GLY A 174 14.72 -4.86 -2.01
CA GLY A 174 15.38 -3.93 -1.10
C GLY A 174 14.89 -2.47 -1.24
N ASN A 175 14.13 -2.14 -2.27
CA ASN A 175 13.55 -0.81 -2.48
C ASN A 175 12.09 -0.72 -2.02
N TYR A 176 11.51 -1.82 -1.51
CA TYR A 176 10.11 -1.81 -1.08
C TYR A 176 9.92 -0.98 0.20
N ARG A 177 9.73 0.32 -0.01
CA ARG A 177 9.66 1.34 1.06
C ARG A 177 8.69 0.98 2.19
N ARG A 178 7.56 0.37 1.86
CA ARG A 178 6.52 0.03 2.82
C ARG A 178 6.99 -1.04 3.83
N ALA A 179 7.85 -1.96 3.41
CA ALA A 179 8.42 -2.95 4.33
C ALA A 179 9.28 -2.28 5.42
N TYR A 180 10.08 -1.28 5.07
CA TYR A 180 10.84 -0.51 6.05
C TYR A 180 9.95 0.23 7.05
N ILE A 181 8.80 0.74 6.59
CA ILE A 181 7.79 1.35 7.48
C ILE A 181 7.19 0.30 8.41
N GLY A 182 6.85 -0.87 7.88
CA GLY A 182 6.31 -2.00 8.65
C GLY A 182 7.26 -2.46 9.75
N ILE A 183 8.52 -2.72 9.40
CA ILE A 183 9.58 -3.10 10.34
C ILE A 183 9.76 -1.99 11.41
N GLY A 184 9.83 -0.73 10.98
CA GLY A 184 9.97 0.39 11.89
C GLY A 184 8.82 0.50 12.89
N ASN A 185 7.58 0.23 12.49
CA ASN A 185 6.43 0.24 13.38
C ASN A 185 6.43 -0.95 14.35
N ALA A 186 6.83 -2.14 13.90
CA ALA A 186 7.01 -3.29 14.79
C ALA A 186 8.03 -2.98 15.89
N LEU A 187 9.20 -2.44 15.54
CA LEU A 187 10.23 -2.03 16.47
C LEU A 187 9.78 -0.88 17.39
N LEU A 188 8.98 0.06 16.86
CA LEU A 188 8.42 1.16 17.64
C LEU A 188 7.49 0.64 18.75
N ASN A 189 6.63 -0.32 18.41
CA ASN A 189 5.72 -0.95 19.37
C ASN A 189 6.47 -1.80 20.41
N ALA A 190 7.58 -2.43 20.03
CA ALA A 190 8.48 -3.15 20.91
C ALA A 190 9.41 -2.21 21.72
N GLU A 191 9.17 -0.89 21.67
CA GLU A 191 9.97 0.14 22.35
C GLU A 191 11.47 0.14 21.96
N GLN A 192 11.81 -0.50 20.85
CA GLN A 192 13.15 -0.50 20.27
C GLN A 192 13.36 0.76 19.40
N TYR A 193 13.19 1.92 20.03
CA TYR A 193 13.10 3.21 19.34
C TYR A 193 14.32 3.54 18.48
N LYS A 194 15.53 3.22 18.98
CA LYS A 194 16.79 3.48 18.25
C LYS A 194 16.85 2.72 16.93
N ASP A 195 16.37 1.48 16.91
CA ASP A 195 16.35 0.67 15.70
C ASP A 195 15.18 1.06 14.79
N ALA A 196 14.01 1.36 15.36
CA ALA A 196 12.88 1.92 14.60
C ALA A 196 13.28 3.18 13.81
N MET A 197 14.06 4.09 14.42
CA MET A 197 14.57 5.30 13.76
C MET A 197 15.39 4.98 12.50
N LYS A 198 16.20 3.90 12.50
CA LYS A 198 17.01 3.50 11.34
C LYS A 198 16.11 3.16 10.15
N TYR A 199 15.09 2.35 10.38
CA TYR A 199 14.15 1.93 9.33
C TYR A 199 13.29 3.10 8.83
N PHE A 200 12.83 3.98 9.72
CA PHE A 200 12.10 5.18 9.33
C PHE A 200 12.96 6.17 8.54
N LYS A 201 14.27 6.24 8.81
CA LYS A 201 15.20 7.03 8.01
C LYS A 201 15.35 6.48 6.60
N ILE A 202 15.51 5.16 6.43
CA ILE A 202 15.58 4.49 5.12
C ILE A 202 14.30 4.73 4.32
N SER A 203 13.14 4.60 4.96
CA SER A 203 11.83 4.82 4.33
C SER A 203 11.47 6.31 4.13
N ILE A 204 12.35 7.24 4.51
CA ILE A 204 12.11 8.69 4.43
C ILE A 204 10.79 9.10 5.12
N SER A 205 10.46 8.44 6.24
CA SER A 205 9.23 8.69 7.00
C SER A 205 9.51 9.61 8.18
N ARG A 206 9.55 10.94 7.92
CA ARG A 206 9.89 11.96 8.93
C ARG A 206 8.99 11.92 10.17
N VAL A 207 7.68 11.79 9.98
CA VAL A 207 6.71 11.78 11.09
C VAL A 207 6.96 10.60 12.02
N ARG A 208 7.14 9.40 11.47
CA ARG A 208 7.40 8.18 12.25
C ARG A 208 8.78 8.20 12.90
N TYR A 209 9.78 8.75 12.21
CA TYR A 209 11.10 8.97 12.77
C TYR A 209 11.04 9.86 14.02
N ASN A 210 10.33 10.99 13.95
CA ASN A 210 10.18 11.90 15.07
C ASN A 210 9.49 11.22 16.26
N ARG A 211 8.43 10.43 16.01
CA ARG A 211 7.77 9.65 17.07
C ARG A 211 8.71 8.66 17.75
N ALA A 212 9.51 7.94 16.97
CA ALA A 212 10.53 7.03 17.52
C ALA A 212 11.63 7.80 18.29
N TYR A 213 12.04 8.98 17.79
CA TYR A 213 13.02 9.84 18.47
C TYR A 213 12.49 10.36 19.82
N GLU A 214 11.22 10.74 19.90
CA GLU A 214 10.58 11.16 21.15
C GLU A 214 10.58 10.01 22.18
N GLY A 215 10.24 8.79 21.77
CA GLY A 215 10.32 7.62 22.62
C GLY A 215 11.76 7.34 23.10
N TYR A 216 12.73 7.38 22.17
CA TYR A 216 14.14 7.21 22.50
C TYR A 216 14.65 8.27 23.50
N ARG A 217 14.30 9.53 23.28
CA ARG A 217 14.63 10.63 24.20
C ARG A 217 14.03 10.40 25.58
N GLY A 218 12.77 9.91 25.64
CA GLY A 218 12.11 9.54 26.90
C GLY A 218 12.88 8.48 27.66
N GLN A 219 13.26 7.38 27.00
CA GLN A 219 14.07 6.32 27.61
C GLN A 219 15.43 6.81 28.13
N VAL A 220 16.09 7.67 27.35
CA VAL A 220 17.38 8.24 27.77
C VAL A 220 17.20 9.13 28.99
N LEU A 221 16.18 9.98 29.00
CA LEU A 221 15.89 10.84 30.15
C LEU A 221 15.57 10.01 31.41
N GLU A 222 14.67 9.02 31.28
CA GLU A 222 14.33 8.15 32.40
C GLU A 222 15.54 7.42 32.98
N LYS A 223 16.41 6.91 32.11
CA LYS A 223 17.62 6.18 32.51
C LYS A 223 18.63 7.07 33.27
N TYR A 224 18.81 8.32 32.86
CA TYR A 224 19.88 9.16 33.36
C TYR A 224 19.41 10.27 34.29
N PHE A 225 18.13 10.60 34.34
CA PHE A 225 17.57 11.68 35.11
C PHE A 225 17.78 11.47 36.64
N THR A 226 17.38 10.31 37.15
CA THR A 226 17.51 9.99 38.57
C THR A 226 18.98 9.99 39.03
N PRO A 227 19.92 9.29 38.37
CA PRO A 227 21.34 9.35 38.77
C PRO A 227 21.93 10.75 38.62
N ALA A 228 21.53 11.53 37.61
CA ALA A 228 22.03 12.90 37.46
C ALA A 228 21.61 13.81 38.64
N ILE A 229 20.35 13.73 39.07
CA ILE A 229 19.83 14.47 40.21
C ILE A 229 20.56 14.05 41.49
N LEU A 230 20.75 12.74 41.71
CA LEU A 230 21.49 12.25 42.89
C LEU A 230 22.92 12.79 42.93
N ILE A 231 23.62 12.81 41.80
CA ILE A 231 24.96 13.37 41.70
C ILE A 231 24.95 14.87 42.06
N ILE A 232 24.00 15.63 41.56
CA ILE A 232 23.86 17.06 41.83
C ILE A 232 23.62 17.28 43.34
N ILE A 233 22.73 16.50 43.96
CA ILE A 233 22.44 16.60 45.39
C ILE A 233 23.70 16.31 46.19
N ILE A 234 24.45 15.24 45.89
CA ILE A 234 25.69 14.88 46.55
C ILE A 234 26.71 16.02 46.45
N VAL A 235 26.90 16.57 45.24
CA VAL A 235 27.83 17.70 45.05
C VAL A 235 27.42 18.90 45.87
N CYS A 236 26.13 19.25 45.91
CA CYS A 236 25.63 20.37 46.71
C CYS A 236 25.84 20.16 48.23
N VAL A 237 25.77 18.93 48.70
CA VAL A 237 26.02 18.60 50.12
C VAL A 237 27.51 18.65 50.48
N VAL A 238 28.38 18.21 49.56
CA VAL A 238 29.84 18.17 49.80
C VAL A 238 30.49 19.55 49.71
N VAL A 239 29.94 20.45 48.88
CA VAL A 239 30.47 21.82 48.67
C VAL A 239 29.98 22.79 49.76
N LYS A 240 29.03 22.40 50.59
CA LYS A 240 28.52 23.20 51.71
C LYS A 240 29.28 22.86 52.99
#